data_2dd38d11bab87e3df500fec6a2c92281
#
_entry.id   2dd38d11bab87e3df500fec6a2c92281
#
_cell.length_a   1.000
_cell.length_b   1.000
_cell.length_c   1.000
_cell.angle_alpha   90.00
_cell.angle_beta   90.00
_cell.angle_gamma   90.00
#
_symmetry.space_group_name_H-M   'P 1'
#
loop_
_entity.id
_entity.type
_entity.pdbx_description
1 polymer ?
#
loop_
_entity_poly.entity_id
_entity_poly.type
_entity_poly.pdbx_seq_one_letter_code
_entity_poly.pdbx_strand_id
1 'polypeptide(L)'
;MPRDVRSLLALYNPNNPLDHAFTIPSPWYFDEGIAELENSAVFGKTWQAVGRAGQVQNAGQFLTADIAGDPIVVVRGEDSQLRAFYNVCRHHAAAVVTEAQGCAKQFRCPYHGWTYGIDGALKGMVEFDGVCDFERSANGLVPIRVDAWENFVFVNLDPDAGSLRDFLGSIPPIVAPLQLTTKLRYFDRRIYTLQCNWKVYVDNYLDGGYHVPHAHKGLSSVIEYTKYTIENFERACLQSSPLSSDASSEAGVASTRQGRAFYLWIYPNFMLNAYEGVMDTNVVVPLGVDKCAVIFDYYFSDTSAAAEARNRESIAVSEKVQDEDMGICDAVQRGLGSRAYLAGRLSVRREAGEHLFHRLLHADLTGAASRSEAAAD
;
A
#
# COMPACT_ATOMS: atom_id res chain seq x y z
N MET A 1 -3.53 10.02 -31.17
CA MET A 1 -4.33 8.80 -31.08
C MET A 1 -3.94 8.14 -29.78
N PRO A 2 -4.87 7.71 -28.92
CA PRO A 2 -4.51 6.91 -27.76
C PRO A 2 -3.75 5.67 -28.28
N ARG A 3 -2.61 5.37 -27.67
CA ARG A 3 -1.88 4.14 -27.98
C ARG A 3 -2.69 2.99 -27.39
N ASP A 4 -2.82 1.90 -28.15
CA ASP A 4 -3.39 0.67 -27.62
C ASP A 4 -2.55 0.19 -26.42
N VAL A 5 -3.17 -0.05 -25.28
CA VAL A 5 -2.52 -0.50 -24.04
C VAL A 5 -1.59 -1.70 -24.28
N ARG A 6 -1.98 -2.64 -25.16
CA ARG A 6 -1.16 -3.80 -25.52
C ARG A 6 0.14 -3.41 -26.19
N SER A 7 0.07 -2.43 -27.09
CA SER A 7 1.29 -1.90 -27.74
C SER A 7 2.23 -1.29 -26.71
N LEU A 8 1.69 -0.70 -25.63
CA LEU A 8 2.50 -0.18 -24.51
C LEU A 8 3.08 -1.31 -23.66
N LEU A 9 2.29 -2.35 -23.35
CA LEU A 9 2.75 -3.51 -22.59
C LEU A 9 3.86 -4.28 -23.33
N ALA A 10 3.76 -4.39 -24.66
CA ALA A 10 4.75 -5.06 -25.50
C ALA A 10 6.13 -4.34 -25.56
N LEU A 11 6.23 -3.11 -25.09
CA LEU A 11 7.51 -2.39 -25.00
C LEU A 11 8.44 -2.93 -23.90
N TYR A 12 7.90 -3.68 -22.93
CA TYR A 12 8.67 -4.25 -21.83
C TYR A 12 8.90 -5.76 -22.03
N ASN A 13 10.13 -6.22 -21.81
CA ASN A 13 10.46 -7.64 -21.86
C ASN A 13 10.72 -8.19 -20.44
N PRO A 14 9.75 -8.90 -19.82
CA PRO A 14 9.88 -9.43 -18.46
C PRO A 14 10.89 -10.57 -18.32
N ASN A 15 11.34 -11.15 -19.44
CA ASN A 15 12.24 -12.31 -19.47
C ASN A 15 13.72 -11.93 -19.46
N ASN A 16 14.05 -10.64 -19.59
CA ASN A 16 15.42 -10.20 -19.49
C ASN A 16 15.96 -10.48 -18.08
N PRO A 17 17.11 -11.17 -17.94
CA PRO A 17 17.79 -11.23 -16.66
C PRO A 17 18.26 -9.84 -16.23
N LEU A 18 18.51 -9.64 -14.94
CA LEU A 18 18.77 -8.34 -14.33
C LEU A 18 19.93 -7.57 -15.03
N ASP A 19 20.97 -8.28 -15.45
CA ASP A 19 22.13 -7.70 -16.16
C ASP A 19 21.82 -7.22 -17.59
N HIS A 20 20.65 -7.58 -18.11
CA HIS A 20 20.11 -7.12 -19.40
C HIS A 20 18.79 -6.34 -19.24
N ALA A 21 18.27 -6.20 -18.03
CA ALA A 21 16.98 -5.60 -17.77
C ALA A 21 16.98 -4.07 -17.94
N PHE A 22 15.81 -3.56 -18.31
CA PHE A 22 15.48 -2.14 -18.34
C PHE A 22 14.34 -1.88 -17.36
N THR A 23 14.17 -0.63 -16.96
CA THR A 23 12.95 -0.17 -16.27
C THR A 23 11.73 -0.35 -17.16
N ILE A 24 10.53 -0.36 -16.59
CA ILE A 24 9.30 -0.25 -17.38
C ILE A 24 9.32 1.03 -18.22
N PRO A 25 8.72 1.01 -19.43
CA PRO A 25 8.76 2.14 -20.35
C PRO A 25 8.05 3.37 -19.80
N SER A 26 8.60 4.56 -20.03
CA SER A 26 8.06 5.83 -19.54
C SER A 26 6.57 6.05 -19.86
N PRO A 27 5.99 5.60 -20.99
CA PRO A 27 4.53 5.72 -21.21
C PRO A 27 3.66 5.05 -20.15
N TRP A 28 4.15 4.03 -19.45
CA TRP A 28 3.39 3.36 -18.38
C TRP A 28 3.11 4.26 -17.19
N TYR A 29 3.88 5.34 -17.02
CA TYR A 29 3.68 6.32 -15.93
C TYR A 29 2.71 7.46 -16.29
N PHE A 30 2.20 7.52 -17.54
CA PHE A 30 1.39 8.63 -18.02
C PHE A 30 0.11 8.20 -18.75
N ASP A 31 -0.01 6.93 -19.15
CA ASP A 31 -1.15 6.47 -19.94
C ASP A 31 -2.35 6.13 -19.05
N GLU A 32 -3.48 6.77 -19.32
CA GLU A 32 -4.73 6.55 -18.55
C GLU A 32 -5.23 5.12 -18.68
N GLY A 33 -5.07 4.48 -19.84
CA GLY A 33 -5.47 3.09 -20.04
C GLY A 33 -4.62 2.12 -19.22
N ILE A 34 -3.32 2.40 -19.03
CA ILE A 34 -2.48 1.65 -18.08
C ILE A 34 -2.99 1.86 -16.65
N ALA A 35 -3.32 3.10 -16.25
CA ALA A 35 -3.83 3.37 -14.91
C ALA A 35 -5.19 2.69 -14.64
N GLU A 36 -6.09 2.68 -15.61
CA GLU A 36 -7.37 1.96 -15.52
C GLU A 36 -7.14 0.45 -15.39
N LEU A 37 -6.16 -0.09 -16.12
CA LEU A 37 -5.81 -1.51 -16.04
C LEU A 37 -5.14 -1.84 -14.69
N GLU A 38 -4.30 -0.96 -14.14
CA GLU A 38 -3.73 -1.09 -12.79
C GLU A 38 -4.83 -1.12 -11.73
N ASN A 39 -5.83 -0.25 -11.81
CA ASN A 39 -6.95 -0.25 -10.89
C ASN A 39 -7.70 -1.59 -10.89
N SER A 40 -7.97 -2.16 -12.05
CA SER A 40 -8.74 -3.40 -12.18
C SER A 40 -7.90 -4.67 -11.94
N ALA A 41 -6.64 -4.70 -12.38
CA ALA A 41 -5.81 -5.90 -12.41
C ALA A 41 -4.82 -5.99 -11.25
N VAL A 42 -4.38 -4.85 -10.72
CA VAL A 42 -3.42 -4.79 -9.61
C VAL A 42 -4.17 -4.52 -8.30
N PHE A 43 -4.72 -3.30 -8.15
CA PHE A 43 -5.36 -2.91 -6.89
C PHE A 43 -6.67 -3.67 -6.62
N GLY A 44 -7.42 -3.99 -7.66
CA GLY A 44 -8.66 -4.79 -7.56
C GLY A 44 -8.44 -6.29 -7.37
N LYS A 45 -7.23 -6.81 -7.62
CA LYS A 45 -6.94 -8.26 -7.60
C LYS A 45 -5.88 -8.68 -6.59
N THR A 46 -5.23 -7.75 -5.91
CA THR A 46 -4.23 -8.04 -4.89
C THR A 46 -4.71 -7.63 -3.48
N TRP A 47 -4.06 -8.15 -2.45
CA TRP A 47 -4.36 -7.77 -1.08
C TRP A 47 -3.80 -6.37 -0.78
N GLN A 48 -4.69 -5.46 -0.36
CA GLN A 48 -4.40 -4.07 -0.08
C GLN A 48 -4.43 -3.80 1.43
N ALA A 49 -3.37 -3.21 1.97
CA ALA A 49 -3.36 -2.76 3.36
C ALA A 49 -4.23 -1.49 3.50
N VAL A 50 -5.26 -1.54 4.34
CA VAL A 50 -6.26 -0.46 4.46
C VAL A 50 -6.30 0.19 5.83
N GLY A 51 -5.66 -0.41 6.82
CA GLY A 51 -5.67 0.16 8.17
C GLY A 51 -4.99 -0.73 9.20
N ARG A 52 -5.17 -0.35 10.45
CA ARG A 52 -4.57 -1.02 11.61
C ARG A 52 -5.56 -1.94 12.29
N ALA A 53 -5.11 -3.10 12.75
CA ALA A 53 -5.94 -4.05 13.51
C ALA A 53 -6.59 -3.40 14.76
N GLY A 54 -5.88 -2.44 15.39
CA GLY A 54 -6.39 -1.72 16.56
C GLY A 54 -7.61 -0.81 16.28
N GLN A 55 -7.87 -0.43 15.00
CA GLN A 55 -9.05 0.35 14.63
C GLN A 55 -10.34 -0.49 14.61
N VAL A 56 -10.18 -1.81 14.48
CA VAL A 56 -11.30 -2.78 14.38
C VAL A 56 -11.11 -3.92 15.39
N GLN A 57 -10.65 -3.61 16.60
CA GLN A 57 -10.37 -4.60 17.64
C GLN A 57 -11.64 -5.14 18.31
N ASN A 58 -12.60 -4.27 18.59
CA ASN A 58 -13.83 -4.61 19.34
C ASN A 58 -15.07 -4.60 18.43
N ALA A 59 -16.09 -5.36 18.82
CA ALA A 59 -17.35 -5.42 18.09
C ALA A 59 -17.93 -4.03 17.80
N GLY A 60 -18.39 -3.82 16.57
CA GLY A 60 -18.91 -2.56 16.06
C GLY A 60 -17.86 -1.54 15.61
N GLN A 61 -16.59 -1.72 15.99
CA GLN A 61 -15.54 -0.82 15.49
C GLN A 61 -15.35 -1.02 13.99
N PHE A 62 -15.22 0.11 13.28
CA PHE A 62 -15.05 0.13 11.82
C PHE A 62 -13.98 1.13 11.37
N LEU A 63 -13.48 0.92 10.16
CA LEU A 63 -12.70 1.87 9.39
C LEU A 63 -13.22 1.93 7.94
N THR A 64 -13.01 3.06 7.27
CA THR A 64 -13.27 3.22 5.83
C THR A 64 -11.96 3.48 5.08
N ALA A 65 -11.92 3.07 3.82
CA ALA A 65 -10.81 3.34 2.90
C ALA A 65 -11.34 3.40 1.46
N ASP A 66 -10.49 3.85 0.55
CA ASP A 66 -10.72 3.80 -0.90
C ASP A 66 -9.66 2.90 -1.55
N ILE A 67 -10.07 2.02 -2.45
CA ILE A 67 -9.18 1.19 -3.25
C ILE A 67 -9.58 1.31 -4.71
N ALA A 68 -8.70 1.84 -5.55
CA ALA A 68 -8.94 1.99 -6.98
C ALA A 68 -10.24 2.75 -7.32
N GLY A 69 -10.66 3.67 -6.45
CA GLY A 69 -11.90 4.42 -6.59
C GLY A 69 -13.14 3.74 -5.97
N ASP A 70 -13.02 2.54 -5.45
CA ASP A 70 -14.09 1.85 -4.73
C ASP A 70 -14.05 2.18 -3.23
N PRO A 71 -15.08 2.84 -2.67
CA PRO A 71 -15.17 3.07 -1.25
C PRO A 71 -15.50 1.77 -0.52
N ILE A 72 -14.76 1.47 0.54
CA ILE A 72 -14.95 0.27 1.36
C ILE A 72 -15.15 0.60 2.83
N VAL A 73 -15.77 -0.32 3.56
CA VAL A 73 -15.85 -0.31 5.01
C VAL A 73 -15.43 -1.67 5.56
N VAL A 74 -14.55 -1.65 6.56
CA VAL A 74 -14.18 -2.84 7.36
C VAL A 74 -14.77 -2.69 8.75
N VAL A 75 -15.33 -3.77 9.29
CA VAL A 75 -15.99 -3.74 10.60
C VAL A 75 -15.75 -5.04 11.37
N ARG A 76 -15.65 -4.94 12.71
CA ARG A 76 -15.67 -6.09 13.60
C ARG A 76 -17.12 -6.45 13.94
N GLY A 77 -17.54 -7.65 13.59
CA GLY A 77 -18.88 -8.18 13.94
C GLY A 77 -19.03 -8.47 15.42
N GLU A 78 -20.27 -8.65 15.88
CA GLU A 78 -20.61 -9.08 17.25
C GLU A 78 -20.02 -10.46 17.58
N ASP A 79 -19.82 -11.29 16.57
CA ASP A 79 -19.17 -12.61 16.63
C ASP A 79 -17.63 -12.54 16.60
N SER A 80 -17.07 -11.35 16.74
CA SER A 80 -15.65 -11.08 16.66
C SER A 80 -14.98 -11.36 15.29
N GLN A 81 -15.75 -11.64 14.24
CA GLN A 81 -15.21 -11.81 12.89
C GLN A 81 -15.01 -10.46 12.20
N LEU A 82 -13.92 -10.31 11.47
CA LEU A 82 -13.75 -9.18 10.54
C LEU A 82 -14.63 -9.38 9.31
N ARG A 83 -15.26 -8.30 8.89
CA ARG A 83 -16.01 -8.22 7.64
C ARG A 83 -15.62 -6.97 6.90
N ALA A 84 -15.65 -7.05 5.57
CA ALA A 84 -15.50 -5.87 4.73
C ALA A 84 -16.58 -5.87 3.65
N PHE A 85 -16.99 -4.68 3.27
CA PHE A 85 -18.02 -4.46 2.27
C PHE A 85 -17.67 -3.28 1.39
N TYR A 86 -18.17 -3.26 0.16
CA TYR A 86 -18.28 -2.01 -0.59
C TYR A 86 -19.15 -1.05 0.22
N ASN A 87 -18.64 0.12 0.52
CA ASN A 87 -19.33 1.17 1.28
C ASN A 87 -20.33 1.92 0.38
N VAL A 88 -21.20 1.18 -0.28
CA VAL A 88 -22.10 1.66 -1.32
C VAL A 88 -23.52 1.22 -1.00
N CYS A 89 -24.41 2.18 -0.75
CA CYS A 89 -25.83 1.92 -0.50
C CYS A 89 -26.48 1.29 -1.75
N ARG A 90 -27.20 0.17 -1.54
CA ARG A 90 -27.89 -0.56 -2.61
C ARG A 90 -29.07 0.18 -3.23
N HIS A 91 -29.46 1.34 -2.63
CA HIS A 91 -30.54 2.17 -3.12
C HIS A 91 -30.06 3.14 -4.22
N HIS A 92 -29.18 4.07 -3.90
CA HIS A 92 -28.69 5.13 -4.83
C HIS A 92 -27.17 5.38 -4.69
N ALA A 93 -26.40 4.36 -4.38
CA ALA A 93 -24.94 4.33 -4.39
C ALA A 93 -24.21 5.34 -3.46
N ALA A 94 -24.93 6.07 -2.58
CA ALA A 94 -24.27 6.90 -1.59
C ALA A 94 -23.43 6.05 -0.63
N ALA A 95 -22.28 6.58 -0.17
CA ALA A 95 -21.53 5.96 0.90
C ALA A 95 -22.42 5.79 2.14
N VAL A 96 -22.42 4.58 2.71
CA VAL A 96 -23.25 4.26 3.87
C VAL A 96 -22.61 4.79 5.16
N VAL A 97 -21.28 4.78 5.20
CA VAL A 97 -20.44 5.30 6.30
C VAL A 97 -19.55 6.39 5.76
N THR A 98 -19.58 7.56 6.39
CA THR A 98 -18.81 8.74 5.96
C THR A 98 -17.61 9.04 6.85
N GLU A 99 -17.60 8.51 8.06
CA GLU A 99 -16.52 8.66 9.01
C GLU A 99 -15.35 7.73 8.67
N ALA A 100 -14.12 8.22 8.81
CA ALA A 100 -12.91 7.44 8.53
C ALA A 100 -12.75 6.23 9.46
N GLN A 101 -13.27 6.32 10.69
CA GLN A 101 -13.31 5.24 11.68
C GLN A 101 -14.31 5.56 12.78
N GLY A 102 -14.79 4.56 13.48
CA GLY A 102 -15.73 4.73 14.58
C GLY A 102 -16.21 3.43 15.18
N CYS A 103 -17.36 3.48 15.86
CA CYS A 103 -18.03 2.31 16.41
C CYS A 103 -19.54 2.46 16.18
N ALA A 104 -20.16 1.43 15.59
CA ALA A 104 -21.59 1.42 15.27
C ALA A 104 -22.19 0.05 15.51
N LYS A 105 -23.46 0.01 15.89
CA LYS A 105 -24.27 -1.23 15.97
C LYS A 105 -24.91 -1.57 14.62
N GLN A 106 -25.09 -0.56 13.78
CA GLN A 106 -25.63 -0.65 12.43
C GLN A 106 -25.20 0.57 11.63
N PHE A 107 -25.18 0.46 10.32
CA PHE A 107 -24.89 1.55 9.41
C PHE A 107 -26.19 2.13 8.84
N ARG A 108 -26.29 3.45 8.77
CA ARG A 108 -27.44 4.13 8.20
C ARG A 108 -27.02 5.06 7.09
N CYS A 109 -27.48 4.79 5.88
CA CYS A 109 -27.22 5.63 4.72
C CYS A 109 -27.72 7.05 4.98
N PRO A 110 -26.88 8.09 4.79
CA PRO A 110 -27.25 9.47 5.06
C PRO A 110 -28.24 10.05 4.03
N TYR A 111 -28.43 9.36 2.89
CA TYR A 111 -29.26 9.87 1.82
C TYR A 111 -30.76 9.59 2.08
N HIS A 112 -31.18 8.31 2.16
CA HIS A 112 -32.59 7.96 2.36
C HIS A 112 -32.82 7.07 3.59
N GLY A 113 -31.86 7.00 4.49
CA GLY A 113 -32.02 6.31 5.76
C GLY A 113 -32.05 4.75 5.68
N TRP A 114 -31.73 4.15 4.55
CA TRP A 114 -31.58 2.69 4.49
C TRP A 114 -30.55 2.24 5.50
N THR A 115 -30.90 1.16 6.24
CA THR A 115 -30.12 0.72 7.38
C THR A 115 -29.59 -0.68 7.14
N TYR A 116 -28.30 -0.87 7.41
CA TYR A 116 -27.58 -2.14 7.27
C TYR A 116 -27.03 -2.56 8.62
N GLY A 117 -27.12 -3.86 8.92
CA GLY A 117 -26.38 -4.41 10.05
C GLY A 117 -24.87 -4.39 9.81
N ILE A 118 -24.09 -4.53 10.88
CA ILE A 118 -22.62 -4.71 10.76
C ILE A 118 -22.25 -6.08 10.14
N ASP A 119 -23.24 -6.96 9.95
CA ASP A 119 -23.18 -8.19 9.15
C ASP A 119 -23.41 -7.95 7.65
N GLY A 120 -23.64 -6.69 7.24
CA GLY A 120 -23.92 -6.28 5.86
C GLY A 120 -25.39 -6.44 5.44
N ALA A 121 -26.22 -7.13 6.21
CA ALA A 121 -27.61 -7.38 5.84
C ALA A 121 -28.46 -6.10 5.85
N LEU A 122 -29.33 -5.91 4.86
CA LEU A 122 -30.31 -4.82 4.84
C LEU A 122 -31.34 -5.04 5.95
N LYS A 123 -31.42 -4.11 6.91
CA LYS A 123 -32.31 -4.20 8.09
C LYS A 123 -33.56 -3.33 7.96
N GLY A 124 -33.48 -2.17 7.31
CA GLY A 124 -34.60 -1.24 7.21
C GLY A 124 -34.54 -0.35 5.97
N MET A 125 -35.72 -0.03 5.47
CA MET A 125 -35.96 0.91 4.36
C MET A 125 -37.12 1.82 4.75
N VAL A 126 -36.91 3.11 4.60
CA VAL A 126 -37.95 4.13 4.92
C VAL A 126 -38.80 4.35 3.68
N GLU A 127 -40.13 4.43 3.86
CA GLU A 127 -41.10 4.74 2.79
C GLU A 127 -40.95 3.84 1.55
N PHE A 128 -40.77 2.51 1.76
CA PHE A 128 -40.52 1.55 0.69
C PHE A 128 -41.71 0.59 0.46
N ASP A 129 -42.89 0.93 1.03
CA ASP A 129 -44.10 0.14 0.88
C ASP A 129 -44.64 0.16 -0.55
N GLY A 130 -45.15 -0.97 -1.03
CA GLY A 130 -45.75 -1.10 -2.36
C GLY A 130 -44.76 -1.39 -3.47
N VAL A 131 -43.46 -1.51 -3.20
CA VAL A 131 -42.44 -1.95 -4.18
C VAL A 131 -42.61 -3.44 -4.43
N CYS A 132 -42.83 -3.84 -5.68
CA CYS A 132 -42.98 -5.24 -6.10
C CYS A 132 -41.61 -5.86 -6.41
N ASP A 133 -41.53 -7.19 -6.32
CA ASP A 133 -40.35 -8.00 -6.73
C ASP A 133 -39.03 -7.60 -6.06
N PHE A 134 -39.12 -7.07 -4.83
CA PHE A 134 -37.94 -6.65 -4.05
C PHE A 134 -37.56 -7.72 -3.03
N GLU A 135 -36.40 -8.32 -3.22
CA GLU A 135 -35.83 -9.31 -2.31
C GLU A 135 -34.84 -8.63 -1.34
N ARG A 136 -35.25 -8.45 -0.06
CA ARG A 136 -34.41 -7.78 0.95
C ARG A 136 -33.05 -8.47 1.15
N SER A 137 -33.03 -9.79 1.14
CA SER A 137 -31.82 -10.60 1.33
C SER A 137 -30.78 -10.39 0.21
N ALA A 138 -31.23 -10.06 -1.00
CA ALA A 138 -30.35 -9.74 -2.14
C ALA A 138 -29.82 -8.29 -2.15
N ASN A 139 -30.29 -7.45 -1.23
CA ASN A 139 -29.96 -6.02 -1.18
C ASN A 139 -29.10 -5.63 0.03
N GLY A 140 -28.35 -6.56 0.61
CA GLY A 140 -27.30 -6.30 1.58
C GLY A 140 -26.08 -5.60 0.95
N LEU A 141 -25.18 -5.08 1.79
CA LEU A 141 -23.87 -4.58 1.31
C LEU A 141 -23.09 -5.71 0.65
N VAL A 142 -22.43 -5.42 -0.46
CA VAL A 142 -21.63 -6.41 -1.21
C VAL A 142 -20.37 -6.73 -0.40
N PRO A 143 -20.10 -8.00 -0.07
CA PRO A 143 -18.97 -8.38 0.74
C PRO A 143 -17.66 -8.30 -0.05
N ILE A 144 -16.57 -8.01 0.66
CA ILE A 144 -15.19 -7.99 0.18
C ILE A 144 -14.39 -8.95 1.05
N ARG A 145 -13.36 -9.60 0.49
CA ARG A 145 -12.45 -10.42 1.29
C ARG A 145 -11.63 -9.55 2.23
N VAL A 146 -11.51 -9.98 3.48
CA VAL A 146 -10.76 -9.28 4.52
C VAL A 146 -10.02 -10.27 5.39
N ASP A 147 -8.81 -9.92 5.77
CA ASP A 147 -7.99 -10.67 6.72
C ASP A 147 -7.04 -9.70 7.45
N ALA A 148 -6.35 -10.19 8.47
CA ALA A 148 -5.37 -9.42 9.22
C ALA A 148 -4.05 -10.19 9.33
N TRP A 149 -2.95 -9.46 9.20
CA TRP A 149 -1.61 -9.96 9.44
C TRP A 149 -0.86 -8.96 10.30
N GLU A 150 -0.27 -9.44 11.39
CA GLU A 150 0.38 -8.56 12.39
C GLU A 150 -0.56 -7.44 12.88
N ASN A 151 -0.13 -6.19 12.80
CA ASN A 151 -0.91 -5.01 13.17
C ASN A 151 -1.76 -4.43 12.03
N PHE A 152 -1.87 -5.12 10.89
CA PHE A 152 -2.43 -4.57 9.66
C PHE A 152 -3.68 -5.31 9.21
N VAL A 153 -4.64 -4.57 8.67
CA VAL A 153 -5.85 -5.10 8.04
C VAL A 153 -5.68 -5.00 6.53
N PHE A 154 -5.94 -6.11 5.86
CA PHE A 154 -5.90 -6.23 4.41
C PHE A 154 -7.26 -6.59 3.85
N VAL A 155 -7.56 -6.08 2.66
CA VAL A 155 -8.74 -6.47 1.88
C VAL A 155 -8.34 -6.83 0.47
N ASN A 156 -9.20 -7.60 -0.21
CA ASN A 156 -9.06 -7.90 -1.64
C ASN A 156 -10.43 -7.82 -2.29
N LEU A 157 -10.55 -7.01 -3.35
CA LEU A 157 -11.82 -6.80 -4.06
C LEU A 157 -12.21 -8.00 -4.93
N ASP A 158 -11.26 -8.90 -5.25
CA ASP A 158 -11.52 -10.13 -5.97
C ASP A 158 -12.19 -11.16 -5.05
N PRO A 159 -13.46 -11.55 -5.30
CA PRO A 159 -14.14 -12.57 -4.50
C PRO A 159 -13.44 -13.94 -4.58
N ASP A 160 -12.72 -14.21 -5.67
CA ASP A 160 -12.02 -15.48 -5.94
C ASP A 160 -10.55 -15.45 -5.48
N ALA A 161 -10.09 -14.37 -4.84
CA ALA A 161 -8.73 -14.26 -4.35
C ALA A 161 -8.36 -15.41 -3.40
N GLY A 162 -7.13 -15.88 -3.45
CA GLY A 162 -6.54 -16.78 -2.45
C GLY A 162 -6.46 -16.14 -1.06
N SER A 163 -6.03 -16.89 -0.04
CA SER A 163 -5.87 -16.35 1.31
C SER A 163 -4.79 -15.28 1.38
N LEU A 164 -4.89 -14.36 2.36
CA LEU A 164 -3.80 -13.41 2.64
C LEU A 164 -2.50 -14.13 2.98
N ARG A 165 -2.57 -15.26 3.70
CA ARG A 165 -1.39 -16.07 4.03
C ARG A 165 -0.66 -16.57 2.79
N ASP A 166 -1.39 -17.08 1.80
CA ASP A 166 -0.80 -17.55 0.54
C ASP A 166 -0.19 -16.40 -0.26
N PHE A 167 -0.84 -15.24 -0.23
CA PHE A 167 -0.34 -14.02 -0.87
C PHE A 167 0.97 -13.52 -0.24
N LEU A 168 1.08 -13.57 1.10
CA LEU A 168 2.28 -13.19 1.83
C LEU A 168 3.42 -14.21 1.69
N GLY A 169 3.10 -15.47 1.33
CA GLY A 169 4.10 -16.51 1.04
C GLY A 169 5.11 -16.70 2.16
N SER A 170 6.37 -16.46 1.84
CA SER A 170 7.52 -16.65 2.74
C SER A 170 7.72 -15.52 3.77
N ILE A 171 6.95 -14.44 3.71
CA ILE A 171 7.17 -13.23 4.53
C ILE A 171 6.84 -13.41 6.03
N PRO A 172 5.72 -14.06 6.44
CA PRO A 172 5.36 -14.14 7.85
C PRO A 172 6.46 -14.70 8.78
N PRO A 173 7.16 -15.81 8.47
CA PRO A 173 8.23 -16.30 9.33
C PRO A 173 9.47 -15.39 9.38
N ILE A 174 9.70 -14.56 8.34
CA ILE A 174 10.81 -13.61 8.31
C ILE A 174 10.52 -12.41 9.23
N VAL A 175 9.28 -11.95 9.27
CA VAL A 175 8.84 -10.80 10.08
C VAL A 175 8.56 -11.18 11.54
N ALA A 176 8.15 -12.42 11.80
CA ALA A 176 7.80 -12.88 13.15
C ALA A 176 8.87 -12.57 14.25
N PRO A 177 10.19 -12.67 13.99
CA PRO A 177 11.20 -12.31 14.99
C PRO A 177 11.19 -10.84 15.39
N LEU A 178 10.66 -9.94 14.58
CA LEU A 178 10.53 -8.51 14.89
C LEU A 178 9.46 -8.25 15.96
N GLN A 179 8.54 -9.20 16.18
CA GLN A 179 7.48 -9.14 17.21
C GLN A 179 6.66 -7.85 17.12
N LEU A 180 6.26 -7.45 15.91
CA LEU A 180 5.60 -6.17 15.63
C LEU A 180 4.35 -5.96 16.50
N THR A 181 3.50 -6.99 16.58
CA THR A 181 2.23 -6.93 17.34
C THR A 181 2.44 -6.80 18.85
N THR A 182 3.47 -7.43 19.40
CA THR A 182 3.70 -7.50 20.85
C THR A 182 4.55 -6.36 21.39
N LYS A 183 5.52 -5.90 20.59
CA LYS A 183 6.50 -4.89 21.03
C LYS A 183 6.14 -3.47 20.65
N LEU A 184 5.43 -3.28 19.52
CA LEU A 184 5.21 -1.96 18.96
C LEU A 184 3.77 -1.51 19.13
N ARG A 185 3.57 -0.21 19.38
CA ARG A 185 2.28 0.45 19.54
C ARG A 185 2.19 1.60 18.56
N TYR A 186 1.03 1.73 17.90
CA TYR A 186 0.73 2.88 17.05
C TYR A 186 0.87 4.18 17.83
N PHE A 187 1.46 5.18 17.21
CA PHE A 187 1.70 6.48 17.81
C PHE A 187 1.08 7.62 16.99
N ASP A 188 1.40 7.72 15.69
CA ASP A 188 0.96 8.85 14.86
C ASP A 188 0.85 8.46 13.38
N ARG A 189 0.18 9.29 12.59
CA ARG A 189 0.04 9.17 11.13
C ARG A 189 0.47 10.44 10.41
N ARG A 190 1.12 10.29 9.27
CA ARG A 190 1.37 11.35 8.31
C ARG A 190 0.87 10.92 6.94
N ILE A 191 0.42 11.89 6.14
CA ILE A 191 -0.01 11.66 4.76
C ILE A 191 0.69 12.70 3.90
N TYR A 192 1.44 12.22 2.92
CA TYR A 192 2.15 13.04 1.95
C TYR A 192 1.50 12.89 0.59
N THR A 193 1.36 14.00 -0.15
CA THR A 193 0.88 13.99 -1.53
C THR A 193 2.02 14.36 -2.45
N LEU A 194 2.32 13.48 -3.41
CA LEU A 194 3.40 13.64 -4.38
C LEU A 194 2.82 13.88 -5.77
N GLN A 195 3.51 14.70 -6.56
CA GLN A 195 3.18 14.98 -7.97
C GLN A 195 3.90 14.00 -8.90
N CYS A 196 3.73 12.69 -8.60
CA CYS A 196 4.29 11.61 -9.39
C CYS A 196 3.35 10.40 -9.42
N ASN A 197 3.50 9.57 -10.45
CA ASN A 197 2.85 8.27 -10.52
C ASN A 197 3.28 7.40 -9.34
N TRP A 198 2.37 6.60 -8.80
CA TRP A 198 2.61 5.73 -7.64
C TRP A 198 3.82 4.80 -7.84
N LYS A 199 4.07 4.35 -9.06
CA LYS A 199 5.22 3.49 -9.43
C LYS A 199 6.56 4.18 -9.21
N VAL A 200 6.64 5.49 -9.42
CA VAL A 200 7.88 6.25 -9.18
C VAL A 200 8.31 6.18 -7.71
N TYR A 201 7.36 6.25 -6.78
CA TYR A 201 7.67 6.10 -5.36
C TYR A 201 8.08 4.66 -5.01
N VAL A 202 7.44 3.67 -5.62
CA VAL A 202 7.80 2.26 -5.42
C VAL A 202 9.19 1.98 -5.99
N ASP A 203 9.52 2.50 -7.17
CA ASP A 203 10.85 2.40 -7.77
C ASP A 203 11.93 3.01 -6.87
N ASN A 204 11.69 4.23 -6.35
CA ASN A 204 12.59 4.90 -5.42
C ASN A 204 12.84 4.05 -4.15
N TYR A 205 11.81 3.41 -3.61
CA TYR A 205 11.97 2.53 -2.44
C TYR A 205 12.75 1.25 -2.75
N LEU A 206 12.64 0.72 -3.97
CA LEU A 206 13.20 -0.57 -4.39
C LEU A 206 14.58 -0.48 -5.07
N ASP A 207 15.18 0.69 -5.13
CA ASP A 207 16.50 0.90 -5.76
C ASP A 207 17.69 0.31 -4.97
N GLY A 208 17.42 -0.47 -3.91
CA GLY A 208 18.46 -1.13 -3.12
C GLY A 208 19.31 -0.16 -2.30
N GLY A 209 18.74 0.98 -1.93
CA GLY A 209 19.42 2.06 -1.23
C GLY A 209 20.49 2.76 -2.07
N TYR A 210 20.39 2.66 -3.41
CA TYR A 210 21.37 3.21 -4.33
C TYR A 210 21.44 4.73 -4.23
N HIS A 211 20.31 5.40 -4.03
CA HIS A 211 20.23 6.86 -3.86
C HIS A 211 20.71 7.33 -2.47
N VAL A 212 20.68 6.47 -1.44
CA VAL A 212 20.94 6.86 -0.04
C VAL A 212 22.24 7.64 0.17
N PRO A 213 23.42 7.22 -0.38
CA PRO A 213 24.66 7.99 -0.21
C PRO A 213 24.65 9.36 -0.86
N HIS A 214 23.75 9.59 -1.80
CA HIS A 214 23.68 10.82 -2.59
C HIS A 214 22.59 11.77 -2.11
N ALA A 215 21.43 11.23 -1.74
CA ALA A 215 20.23 11.98 -1.38
C ALA A 215 20.09 12.19 0.14
N HIS A 216 20.38 11.16 0.96
CA HIS A 216 20.09 11.14 2.40
C HIS A 216 21.37 11.19 3.23
N LYS A 217 21.96 12.37 3.41
CA LYS A 217 23.21 12.51 4.17
C LYS A 217 23.09 12.01 5.61
N GLY A 218 21.95 12.29 6.27
CA GLY A 218 21.67 11.82 7.62
C GLY A 218 21.59 10.30 7.71
N LEU A 219 20.77 9.67 6.89
CA LEU A 219 20.59 8.21 6.86
C LEU A 219 21.87 7.51 6.39
N SER A 220 22.57 8.06 5.41
CA SER A 220 23.85 7.55 4.91
C SER A 220 24.93 7.50 5.98
N SER A 221 24.89 8.39 6.98
CA SER A 221 25.87 8.43 8.07
C SER A 221 25.76 7.25 9.05
N VAL A 222 24.60 6.57 9.08
CA VAL A 222 24.35 5.45 10.00
C VAL A 222 24.22 4.10 9.30
N ILE A 223 23.87 4.05 8.03
CA ILE A 223 23.76 2.81 7.27
C ILE A 223 25.14 2.29 6.90
N GLU A 224 25.44 1.03 7.25
CA GLU A 224 26.63 0.34 6.74
C GLU A 224 26.41 -0.09 5.28
N TYR A 225 26.49 0.86 4.36
CA TYR A 225 26.13 0.70 2.93
C TYR A 225 26.82 -0.49 2.23
N THR A 226 28.05 -0.84 2.62
CA THR A 226 28.78 -1.99 2.06
C THR A 226 28.21 -3.34 2.49
N LYS A 227 27.44 -3.37 3.58
CA LYS A 227 26.76 -4.57 4.13
C LYS A 227 25.26 -4.59 3.83
N TYR A 228 24.79 -3.71 2.95
CA TYR A 228 23.39 -3.66 2.54
C TYR A 228 23.04 -4.91 1.73
N THR A 229 21.99 -5.61 2.11
CA THR A 229 21.49 -6.83 1.45
C THR A 229 20.12 -6.62 0.83
N ILE A 230 19.85 -7.33 -0.26
CA ILE A 230 18.58 -7.29 -0.99
C ILE A 230 18.19 -8.73 -1.26
N GLU A 231 17.02 -9.14 -0.79
CA GLU A 231 16.48 -10.48 -0.94
C GLU A 231 15.06 -10.41 -1.52
N ASN A 232 14.86 -11.04 -2.67
CA ASN A 232 13.56 -11.13 -3.33
C ASN A 232 12.84 -12.42 -2.95
N PHE A 233 11.54 -12.30 -2.76
CA PHE A 233 10.58 -13.38 -2.53
C PHE A 233 9.53 -13.39 -3.64
N GLU A 234 8.49 -14.19 -3.49
CA GLU A 234 7.46 -14.35 -4.53
C GLU A 234 6.79 -13.02 -4.93
N ARG A 235 6.40 -12.23 -3.91
CA ARG A 235 5.73 -10.94 -4.07
C ARG A 235 6.26 -9.87 -3.10
N ALA A 236 7.52 -9.98 -2.70
CA ALA A 236 8.10 -9.06 -1.74
C ALA A 236 9.61 -8.93 -1.95
N CYS A 237 10.16 -7.82 -1.49
CA CYS A 237 11.60 -7.57 -1.42
C CYS A 237 11.97 -7.10 -0.01
N LEU A 238 12.92 -7.79 0.60
CA LEU A 238 13.51 -7.38 1.87
C LEU A 238 14.88 -6.79 1.62
N GLN A 239 15.05 -5.56 2.04
CA GLN A 239 16.32 -4.86 2.04
C GLN A 239 16.76 -4.68 3.49
N SER A 240 18.03 -4.87 3.81
CA SER A 240 18.49 -4.69 5.18
C SER A 240 19.96 -4.26 5.29
N SER A 241 20.26 -3.52 6.35
CA SER A 241 21.62 -3.08 6.65
C SER A 241 21.84 -3.00 8.15
N PRO A 242 23.02 -3.40 8.66
CA PRO A 242 23.43 -3.00 10.00
C PRO A 242 23.49 -1.48 10.09
N LEU A 243 23.24 -0.94 11.27
CA LEU A 243 23.40 0.48 11.57
C LEU A 243 24.66 0.69 12.43
N SER A 244 25.45 1.68 12.05
CA SER A 244 26.62 2.11 12.82
C SER A 244 26.17 2.90 14.03
N SER A 245 26.81 2.65 15.17
CA SER A 245 26.63 3.44 16.41
C SER A 245 27.58 4.61 16.51
N ASP A 246 28.33 4.95 15.44
CA ASP A 246 29.32 6.00 15.47
C ASP A 246 28.71 7.38 15.78
N ALA A 247 29.30 8.07 16.76
CA ALA A 247 28.84 9.37 17.26
C ALA A 247 29.01 10.53 16.25
N SER A 248 29.50 10.26 15.04
CA SER A 248 29.68 11.25 13.95
C SER A 248 28.41 11.50 13.13
N SER A 249 27.33 10.74 13.41
CA SER A 249 26.07 10.89 12.70
C SER A 249 25.35 12.20 13.02
N GLU A 250 24.56 12.73 12.09
CA GLU A 250 23.68 13.87 12.34
C GLU A 250 22.86 13.65 13.63
N ALA A 251 22.75 14.71 14.44
CA ALA A 251 22.01 14.65 15.69
C ALA A 251 20.57 14.16 15.44
N GLY A 252 20.12 13.19 16.23
CA GLY A 252 18.80 12.59 16.15
C GLY A 252 18.71 11.29 15.34
N VAL A 253 19.51 11.08 14.29
CA VAL A 253 19.43 9.84 13.48
C VAL A 253 19.98 8.66 14.27
N ALA A 254 21.21 8.74 14.80
CA ALA A 254 21.81 7.64 15.57
C ALA A 254 21.06 7.37 16.89
N SER A 255 20.46 8.37 17.50
CA SER A 255 19.69 8.22 18.74
C SER A 255 18.34 7.54 18.53
N THR A 256 17.77 7.65 17.32
CA THR A 256 16.42 7.14 16.98
C THR A 256 16.44 5.91 16.09
N ARG A 257 17.58 5.55 15.48
CA ARG A 257 17.76 4.40 14.59
C ARG A 257 18.95 3.56 15.07
N GLN A 258 18.66 2.41 15.65
CA GLN A 258 19.67 1.50 16.20
C GLN A 258 19.51 0.08 15.70
N GLY A 259 20.53 -0.75 15.87
CA GLY A 259 20.54 -2.17 15.57
C GLY A 259 20.70 -2.45 14.06
N ARG A 260 19.67 -2.96 13.45
CA ARG A 260 19.61 -3.29 12.02
C ARG A 260 18.37 -2.67 11.40
N ALA A 261 18.52 -2.04 10.27
CA ALA A 261 17.40 -1.57 9.45
C ALA A 261 16.84 -2.72 8.61
N PHE A 262 15.52 -2.83 8.55
CA PHE A 262 14.77 -3.71 7.67
C PHE A 262 13.79 -2.85 6.86
N TYR A 263 13.86 -2.96 5.54
CA TYR A 263 12.98 -2.29 4.60
C TYR A 263 12.29 -3.36 3.79
N LEU A 264 11.06 -3.68 4.15
CA LEU A 264 10.25 -4.71 3.49
C LEU A 264 9.22 -4.04 2.59
N TRP A 265 9.25 -4.38 1.31
CA TRP A 265 8.17 -4.09 0.38
C TRP A 265 7.37 -5.35 0.11
N ILE A 266 6.03 -5.23 0.12
CA ILE A 266 5.06 -6.24 -0.28
C ILE A 266 4.25 -5.67 -1.44
N TYR A 267 4.23 -6.42 -2.56
CA TYR A 267 3.52 -6.04 -3.76
C TYR A 267 2.03 -5.76 -3.49
N PRO A 268 1.38 -4.72 -4.08
CA PRO A 268 2.01 -3.79 -5.00
C PRO A 268 2.63 -2.56 -4.30
N ASN A 269 2.14 -2.14 -3.13
CA ASN A 269 2.27 -0.79 -2.63
C ASN A 269 2.43 -0.67 -1.10
N PHE A 270 2.63 -1.78 -0.39
CA PHE A 270 2.80 -1.77 1.06
C PHE A 270 4.28 -1.91 1.42
N MET A 271 4.76 -1.01 2.27
CA MET A 271 6.14 -0.97 2.75
C MET A 271 6.18 -0.91 4.27
N LEU A 272 7.23 -1.49 4.85
CA LEU A 272 7.46 -1.53 6.28
C LEU A 272 8.94 -1.28 6.55
N ASN A 273 9.23 -0.24 7.34
CA ASN A 273 10.57 0.12 7.78
C ASN A 273 10.69 -0.16 9.28
N ALA A 274 11.54 -1.12 9.66
CA ALA A 274 11.70 -1.50 11.05
C ALA A 274 13.14 -1.32 11.53
N TYR A 275 13.25 -0.81 12.75
CA TYR A 275 14.48 -0.62 13.51
C TYR A 275 14.27 -1.10 14.94
N GLU A 276 15.30 -1.13 15.75
CA GLU A 276 15.13 -1.52 17.16
C GLU A 276 14.17 -0.54 17.89
N GLY A 277 13.01 -1.06 18.29
CA GLY A 277 11.98 -0.31 19.03
C GLY A 277 11.18 0.73 18.22
N VAL A 278 11.40 0.85 16.91
CA VAL A 278 10.73 1.81 16.02
C VAL A 278 10.34 1.12 14.71
N MET A 279 9.17 1.46 14.21
CA MET A 279 8.70 1.04 12.89
C MET A 279 7.83 2.12 12.28
N ASP A 280 7.88 2.26 10.97
CA ASP A 280 6.84 2.92 10.19
C ASP A 280 6.41 2.06 9.02
N THR A 281 5.20 2.29 8.56
CA THR A 281 4.66 1.68 7.33
C THR A 281 4.36 2.77 6.32
N ASN A 282 4.51 2.43 5.04
CA ASN A 282 4.13 3.31 3.95
C ASN A 282 3.13 2.56 3.05
N VAL A 283 1.98 3.16 2.80
CA VAL A 283 1.02 2.68 1.79
C VAL A 283 0.95 3.72 0.69
N VAL A 284 1.33 3.33 -0.53
CA VAL A 284 1.30 4.22 -1.69
C VAL A 284 -0.03 4.08 -2.40
N VAL A 285 -0.84 5.14 -2.37
CA VAL A 285 -2.19 5.15 -2.95
C VAL A 285 -2.20 6.01 -4.21
N PRO A 286 -2.51 5.45 -5.39
CA PRO A 286 -2.66 6.25 -6.59
C PRO A 286 -3.85 7.20 -6.47
N LEU A 287 -3.66 8.46 -6.86
CA LEU A 287 -4.69 9.50 -6.93
C LEU A 287 -4.95 9.97 -8.37
N GLY A 288 -4.20 9.43 -9.31
CA GLY A 288 -4.21 9.74 -10.74
C GLY A 288 -2.95 9.21 -11.40
N VAL A 289 -2.80 9.45 -12.69
CA VAL A 289 -1.62 9.00 -13.46
C VAL A 289 -0.32 9.68 -13.04
N ASP A 290 -0.39 10.89 -12.51
CA ASP A 290 0.73 11.74 -12.14
C ASP A 290 0.69 12.20 -10.67
N LYS A 291 -0.13 11.53 -9.86
CA LYS A 291 -0.32 11.91 -8.47
C LYS A 291 -0.55 10.69 -7.59
N CYS A 292 0.12 10.65 -6.44
CA CYS A 292 -0.12 9.64 -5.42
C CYS A 292 -0.12 10.24 -4.01
N ALA A 293 -0.68 9.50 -3.07
CA ALA A 293 -0.51 9.75 -1.64
C ALA A 293 0.31 8.64 -1.01
N VAL A 294 1.15 8.98 -0.04
CA VAL A 294 1.87 7.99 0.78
C VAL A 294 1.44 8.18 2.23
N ILE A 295 0.87 7.11 2.79
CA ILE A 295 0.35 7.09 4.15
C ILE A 295 1.37 6.42 5.05
N PHE A 296 1.92 7.18 5.98
CA PHE A 296 2.82 6.69 7.01
C PHE A 296 2.08 6.47 8.31
N ASP A 297 2.21 5.28 8.90
CA ASP A 297 1.82 4.99 10.28
C ASP A 297 3.08 4.69 11.09
N TYR A 298 3.28 5.43 12.19
CA TYR A 298 4.44 5.30 13.07
C TYR A 298 4.11 4.48 14.31
N TYR A 299 5.04 3.60 14.67
CA TYR A 299 4.92 2.70 15.81
C TYR A 299 6.19 2.75 16.67
N PHE A 300 6.03 2.74 17.98
CA PHE A 300 7.13 2.74 18.93
C PHE A 300 6.93 1.68 20.02
N SER A 301 8.01 1.18 20.59
CA SER A 301 7.99 0.27 21.73
C SER A 301 7.49 0.95 23.02
N ASP A 302 7.75 2.25 23.17
CA ASP A 302 7.27 3.07 24.27
C ASP A 302 6.51 4.29 23.74
N THR A 303 5.22 4.34 24.02
CA THR A 303 4.32 5.46 23.66
C THR A 303 3.84 6.23 24.88
N SER A 304 4.53 6.12 26.02
CA SER A 304 4.24 6.90 27.21
C SER A 304 4.53 8.40 27.01
N ALA A 305 3.94 9.25 27.86
CA ALA A 305 4.20 10.69 27.83
C ALA A 305 5.70 11.03 28.00
N ALA A 306 6.45 10.21 28.73
CA ALA A 306 7.90 10.39 28.88
C ALA A 306 8.69 10.14 27.60
N ALA A 307 8.18 9.31 26.69
CA ALA A 307 8.81 8.99 25.41
C ALA A 307 8.36 9.91 24.27
N GLU A 308 7.33 10.73 24.48
CA GLU A 308 6.70 11.51 23.41
C GLU A 308 7.69 12.40 22.64
N ALA A 309 8.54 13.15 23.33
CA ALA A 309 9.52 14.05 22.68
C ALA A 309 10.48 13.27 21.76
N ARG A 310 11.02 12.14 22.25
CA ARG A 310 11.92 11.26 21.49
C ARG A 310 11.20 10.65 20.27
N ASN A 311 9.94 10.23 20.43
CA ASN A 311 9.18 9.65 19.33
C ASN A 311 8.89 10.70 18.26
N ARG A 312 8.58 11.94 18.63
CA ARG A 312 8.40 13.06 17.68
C ARG A 312 9.71 13.42 16.96
N GLU A 313 10.84 13.40 17.66
CA GLU A 313 12.16 13.57 17.04
C GLU A 313 12.42 12.47 15.99
N SER A 314 12.10 11.22 16.31
CA SER A 314 12.21 10.10 15.38
C SER A 314 11.33 10.31 14.14
N ILE A 315 10.09 10.83 14.31
CA ILE A 315 9.21 11.16 13.17
C ILE A 315 9.83 12.30 12.35
N ALA A 316 10.36 13.35 12.97
CA ALA A 316 10.99 14.46 12.26
C ALA A 316 12.19 14.01 11.39
N VAL A 317 12.96 13.02 11.85
CA VAL A 317 14.02 12.39 11.04
C VAL A 317 13.43 11.69 9.82
N SER A 318 12.32 10.95 9.99
CA SER A 318 11.62 10.29 8.87
C SER A 318 11.02 11.31 7.90
N GLU A 319 10.43 12.39 8.41
CA GLU A 319 9.86 13.48 7.59
C GLU A 319 10.93 14.15 6.71
N LYS A 320 12.14 14.36 7.25
CA LYS A 320 13.24 14.92 6.46
C LYS A 320 13.65 14.01 5.29
N VAL A 321 13.75 12.71 5.53
CA VAL A 321 14.05 11.72 4.47
C VAL A 321 12.94 11.74 3.43
N GLN A 322 11.68 11.74 3.87
CA GLN A 322 10.52 11.79 2.99
C GLN A 322 10.49 13.05 2.11
N ASP A 323 10.83 14.21 2.66
CA ASP A 323 10.90 15.48 1.90
C ASP A 323 11.98 15.42 0.80
N GLU A 324 13.13 14.77 1.10
CA GLU A 324 14.21 14.54 0.14
C GLU A 324 13.73 13.60 -0.99
N ASP A 325 13.03 12.50 -0.66
CA ASP A 325 12.46 11.55 -1.63
C ASP A 325 11.38 12.19 -2.50
N MET A 326 10.51 13.01 -1.92
CA MET A 326 9.47 13.73 -2.68
C MET A 326 10.09 14.60 -3.78
N GLY A 327 11.17 15.32 -3.46
CA GLY A 327 11.90 16.14 -4.45
C GLY A 327 12.49 15.32 -5.59
N ILE A 328 13.00 14.13 -5.29
CA ILE A 328 13.54 13.18 -6.29
C ILE A 328 12.41 12.62 -7.14
N CYS A 329 11.34 12.13 -6.54
CA CYS A 329 10.18 11.55 -7.25
C CYS A 329 9.53 12.56 -8.21
N ASP A 330 9.37 13.82 -7.79
CA ASP A 330 8.86 14.90 -8.64
C ASP A 330 9.79 15.19 -9.83
N ALA A 331 11.11 15.13 -9.61
CA ALA A 331 12.10 15.32 -10.68
C ALA A 331 12.09 14.14 -11.66
N VAL A 332 11.98 12.90 -11.16
CA VAL A 332 11.87 11.68 -11.97
C VAL A 332 10.60 11.72 -12.82
N GLN A 333 9.44 12.06 -12.24
CA GLN A 333 8.19 12.17 -13.00
C GLN A 333 8.32 13.14 -14.18
N ARG A 334 8.98 14.29 -13.97
CA ARG A 334 9.24 15.25 -15.08
C ARG A 334 10.18 14.68 -16.12
N GLY A 335 11.24 13.96 -15.68
CA GLY A 335 12.22 13.33 -16.56
C GLY A 335 11.62 12.24 -17.43
N LEU A 336 10.73 11.41 -16.86
CA LEU A 336 9.97 10.37 -17.57
C LEU A 336 9.13 10.93 -18.72
N GLY A 337 8.65 12.18 -18.62
CA GLY A 337 7.93 12.89 -19.69
C GLY A 337 8.82 13.43 -20.81
N SER A 338 10.15 13.30 -20.71
CA SER A 338 11.09 13.79 -21.71
C SER A 338 11.08 12.94 -22.98
N ARG A 339 11.19 13.59 -24.14
CA ARG A 339 11.38 12.90 -25.43
C ARG A 339 12.71 12.14 -25.50
N ALA A 340 13.66 12.42 -24.63
CA ALA A 340 14.99 11.82 -24.58
C ALA A 340 15.03 10.53 -23.73
N TYR A 341 13.93 10.15 -23.06
CA TYR A 341 13.89 9.00 -22.17
C TYR A 341 12.73 8.06 -22.52
N LEU A 342 13.04 6.77 -22.62
CA LEU A 342 12.05 5.71 -22.77
C LEU A 342 12.15 4.70 -21.62
N ALA A 343 13.36 4.21 -21.33
CA ALA A 343 13.64 3.27 -20.25
C ALA A 343 15.13 3.36 -19.86
N GLY A 344 15.45 3.13 -18.60
CA GLY A 344 16.78 3.07 -18.04
C GLY A 344 17.29 1.64 -17.90
N ARG A 345 18.60 1.47 -17.64
CA ARG A 345 19.22 0.19 -17.31
C ARG A 345 19.25 0.00 -15.80
N LEU A 346 18.91 -1.18 -15.33
CA LEU A 346 18.94 -1.52 -13.91
C LEU A 346 20.35 -1.91 -13.44
N SER A 347 20.68 -1.51 -12.21
CA SER A 347 21.91 -1.90 -11.52
C SER A 347 21.81 -3.34 -11.01
N VAL A 348 22.66 -4.22 -11.50
CA VAL A 348 22.71 -5.62 -11.03
C VAL A 348 22.98 -5.72 -9.53
N ARG A 349 23.72 -4.77 -8.99
CA ARG A 349 24.10 -4.78 -7.57
C ARG A 349 22.98 -4.29 -6.65
N ARG A 350 22.06 -3.44 -7.15
CA ARG A 350 21.13 -2.69 -6.29
C ARG A 350 19.66 -2.90 -6.62
N GLU A 351 19.30 -2.94 -7.88
CA GLU A 351 17.91 -2.78 -8.32
C GLU A 351 17.20 -4.11 -8.61
N ALA A 352 17.57 -5.18 -7.88
CA ALA A 352 16.90 -6.48 -7.99
C ALA A 352 15.44 -6.41 -7.51
N GLY A 353 15.13 -5.57 -6.51
CA GLY A 353 13.78 -5.34 -6.01
C GLY A 353 12.89 -4.65 -7.03
N GLU A 354 13.39 -3.59 -7.67
CA GLU A 354 12.70 -2.86 -8.72
C GLU A 354 12.42 -3.78 -9.94
N HIS A 355 13.40 -4.60 -10.34
CA HIS A 355 13.20 -5.60 -11.39
C HIS A 355 12.08 -6.59 -11.05
N LEU A 356 12.01 -7.07 -9.82
CA LEU A 356 10.91 -7.93 -9.36
C LEU A 356 9.56 -7.21 -9.49
N PHE A 357 9.47 -5.97 -9.01
CA PHE A 357 8.25 -5.16 -9.10
C PHE A 357 7.77 -5.00 -10.53
N HIS A 358 8.65 -4.62 -11.44
CA HIS A 358 8.32 -4.43 -12.87
C HIS A 358 7.80 -5.71 -13.52
N ARG A 359 8.36 -6.87 -13.18
CA ARG A 359 7.94 -8.16 -13.71
C ARG A 359 6.57 -8.58 -13.15
N LEU A 360 6.30 -8.37 -11.87
CA LEU A 360 5.01 -8.66 -11.25
C LEU A 360 3.92 -7.77 -11.86
N LEU A 361 4.19 -6.48 -11.97
CA LEU A 361 3.29 -5.51 -12.59
C LEU A 361 2.96 -5.91 -14.03
N HIS A 362 3.97 -6.20 -14.85
CA HIS A 362 3.77 -6.66 -16.22
C HIS A 362 2.91 -7.93 -16.30
N ALA A 363 3.15 -8.90 -15.43
CA ALA A 363 2.40 -10.15 -15.42
C ALA A 363 0.90 -9.93 -15.11
N ASP A 364 0.59 -9.08 -14.13
CA ASP A 364 -0.79 -8.77 -13.76
C ASP A 364 -1.51 -7.99 -14.87
N LEU A 365 -0.86 -6.98 -15.46
CA LEU A 365 -1.43 -6.17 -16.55
C LEU A 365 -1.65 -7.00 -17.83
N THR A 366 -0.70 -7.82 -18.24
CA THR A 366 -0.84 -8.65 -19.44
C THR A 366 -1.87 -9.76 -19.26
N GLY A 367 -1.94 -10.37 -18.06
CA GLY A 367 -2.95 -11.34 -17.70
C GLY A 367 -4.38 -10.77 -17.78
N ALA A 368 -4.58 -9.51 -17.39
CA ALA A 368 -5.87 -8.84 -17.47
C ALA A 368 -6.23 -8.44 -18.90
N ALA A 369 -5.28 -7.87 -19.66
CA ALA A 369 -5.48 -7.49 -21.05
C ALA A 369 -5.91 -8.69 -21.93
N SER A 370 -5.38 -9.88 -21.63
CA SER A 370 -5.75 -11.12 -22.35
C SER A 370 -7.16 -11.62 -21.98
N ARG A 371 -7.61 -11.45 -20.73
CA ARG A 371 -8.95 -11.86 -20.28
C ARG A 371 -10.07 -10.97 -20.83
N SER A 372 -9.82 -9.68 -21.02
CA SER A 372 -10.81 -8.74 -21.56
C SER A 372 -11.21 -9.06 -23.02
N GLU A 373 -10.36 -9.73 -23.79
CA GLU A 373 -10.72 -10.21 -25.14
C GLU A 373 -11.59 -11.44 -25.11
N ALA A 374 -11.22 -12.43 -24.29
CA ALA A 374 -12.00 -13.66 -24.20
C ALA A 374 -13.45 -13.43 -23.71
N ALA A 375 -13.71 -12.24 -23.15
CA ALA A 375 -15.06 -11.83 -22.72
C ALA A 375 -15.79 -10.96 -23.77
N ALA A 376 -15.08 -10.48 -24.80
CA ALA A 376 -15.63 -9.63 -25.87
C ALA A 376 -15.94 -10.42 -27.17
N ASP A 377 -15.40 -11.64 -27.31
CA ASP A 377 -15.72 -12.63 -28.36
C ASP A 377 -16.83 -13.59 -27.86
#